data_246f6f3869056d73996ec17f5d93a365
#
_entry.id   246f6f3869056d73996ec17f5d93a365
#
_cell.length_a   1.000
_cell.length_b   1.000
_cell.length_c   1.000
_cell.angle_alpha   90.00
_cell.angle_beta   90.00
_cell.angle_gamma   90.00
#
_symmetry.space_group_name_H-M   'P 1'
#
loop_
_entity.id
_entity.type
_entity.pdbx_description
1 polymer ?
#
loop_
_entity_poly.entity_id
_entity_poly.type
_entity_poly.pdbx_seq_one_letter_code
_entity_poly.pdbx_strand_id
1 'polypeptide(L)'
;MEQSQPAVRGQGLLEWYEALISAALALVLVFSFFFRIIQVDGESMVPTLENGDKLVVWGAGYEPQRGDVVIVDSYTSYGRPLVKRVIAKGGDTISIDYATGTVEVNGKVLEEDYIAEPTYLGYDVEFPYTVPEGTVFVMGDNRNASLDSRSSYVSCIAEQDILGKVLLCFLPFSDFGVVK
;
A
#
# COMPACT_ATOMS: atom_id res chain seq x y z
N MET A 1 -50.37 -46.61 9.94
CA MET A 1 -49.51 -46.44 11.13
C MET A 1 -48.28 -45.71 10.70
N GLU A 2 -48.28 -44.40 10.89
CA GLU A 2 -47.17 -43.52 10.54
C GLU A 2 -46.24 -43.44 11.76
N GLN A 3 -45.02 -44.02 11.63
CA GLN A 3 -44.04 -43.94 12.69
C GLN A 3 -43.37 -42.58 12.65
N SER A 4 -43.78 -41.70 13.56
CA SER A 4 -43.06 -40.46 13.84
C SER A 4 -41.72 -40.79 14.48
N GLN A 5 -40.62 -40.55 13.76
CA GLN A 5 -39.27 -40.61 14.32
C GLN A 5 -39.10 -39.49 15.35
N PRO A 6 -38.51 -39.80 16.53
CA PRO A 6 -38.24 -38.78 17.51
C PRO A 6 -37.15 -37.82 16.98
N ALA A 7 -37.46 -36.54 16.89
CA ALA A 7 -36.48 -35.53 16.61
C ALA A 7 -35.39 -35.51 17.69
N VAL A 8 -34.18 -35.90 17.34
CA VAL A 8 -33.02 -35.89 18.23
C VAL A 8 -32.68 -34.46 18.57
N ARG A 9 -32.95 -34.02 19.80
CA ARG A 9 -32.77 -32.62 20.30
C ARG A 9 -31.35 -32.06 20.14
N GLY A 10 -30.36 -32.83 19.70
CA GLY A 10 -28.98 -32.41 19.48
C GLY A 10 -28.61 -32.10 18.01
N GLN A 11 -29.41 -32.55 17.04
CA GLN A 11 -29.08 -32.39 15.61
C GLN A 11 -29.12 -30.91 15.20
N GLY A 12 -30.09 -30.15 15.66
CA GLY A 12 -30.18 -28.72 15.35
C GLY A 12 -29.01 -27.87 15.87
N LEU A 13 -28.43 -28.23 17.04
CA LEU A 13 -27.27 -27.54 17.58
C LEU A 13 -26.01 -27.85 16.77
N LEU A 14 -25.82 -29.11 16.36
CA LEU A 14 -24.66 -29.48 15.52
C LEU A 14 -24.73 -28.82 14.15
N GLU A 15 -25.90 -28.79 13.51
CA GLU A 15 -26.10 -28.11 12.23
C GLU A 15 -25.78 -26.59 12.33
N TRP A 16 -26.17 -25.94 13.43
CA TRP A 16 -25.83 -24.55 13.70
C TRP A 16 -24.31 -24.36 13.87
N TYR A 17 -23.63 -25.24 14.58
CA TYR A 17 -22.17 -25.20 14.73
C TYR A 17 -21.45 -25.38 13.39
N GLU A 18 -21.87 -26.34 12.59
CA GLU A 18 -21.30 -26.59 11.25
C GLU A 18 -21.52 -25.39 10.34
N ALA A 19 -22.71 -24.80 10.35
CA ALA A 19 -22.99 -23.59 9.56
C ALA A 19 -22.13 -22.41 10.01
N LEU A 20 -21.95 -22.20 11.32
CA LEU A 20 -21.14 -21.12 11.88
C LEU A 20 -19.66 -21.29 11.54
N ILE A 21 -19.13 -22.53 11.68
CA ILE A 21 -17.73 -22.82 11.32
C ILE A 21 -17.51 -22.62 9.82
N SER A 22 -18.44 -23.10 8.99
CA SER A 22 -18.35 -22.96 7.54
C SER A 22 -18.41 -21.50 7.12
N ALA A 23 -19.28 -20.71 7.72
CA ALA A 23 -19.38 -19.28 7.46
C ALA A 23 -18.11 -18.52 7.92
N ALA A 24 -17.59 -18.85 9.09
CA ALA A 24 -16.34 -18.26 9.59
C ALA A 24 -15.15 -18.62 8.70
N LEU A 25 -15.05 -19.87 8.25
CA LEU A 25 -14.00 -20.31 7.33
C LEU A 25 -14.10 -19.58 5.99
N ALA A 26 -15.31 -19.48 5.42
CA ALA A 26 -15.55 -18.76 4.18
C ALA A 26 -15.17 -17.28 4.33
N LEU A 27 -15.52 -16.64 5.44
CA LEU A 27 -15.15 -15.25 5.74
C LEU A 27 -13.62 -15.09 5.79
N VAL A 28 -12.90 -15.96 6.50
CA VAL A 28 -11.45 -15.93 6.61
C VAL A 28 -10.81 -16.08 5.22
N LEU A 29 -11.29 -17.02 4.40
CA LEU A 29 -10.77 -17.22 3.04
C LEU A 29 -10.99 -15.99 2.16
N VAL A 30 -12.19 -15.37 2.20
CA VAL A 30 -12.49 -14.16 1.47
C VAL A 30 -11.56 -13.02 1.92
N PHE A 31 -11.47 -12.78 3.24
CA PHE A 31 -10.59 -11.73 3.76
C PHE A 31 -9.13 -11.97 3.40
N SER A 32 -8.62 -13.20 3.51
CA SER A 32 -7.23 -13.54 3.16
C SER A 32 -6.93 -13.34 1.67
N PHE A 33 -7.94 -13.41 0.81
CA PHE A 33 -7.78 -13.16 -0.62
C PHE A 33 -7.70 -11.66 -0.95
N PHE A 34 -8.51 -10.83 -0.28
CA PHE A 34 -8.62 -9.40 -0.60
C PHE A 34 -7.64 -8.54 0.20
N PHE A 35 -7.32 -8.94 1.43
CA PHE A 35 -6.54 -8.14 2.36
C PHE A 35 -5.25 -8.83 2.79
N ARG A 36 -4.22 -8.04 2.97
CA ARG A 36 -2.93 -8.48 3.53
C ARG A 36 -2.59 -7.62 4.74
N ILE A 37 -1.93 -8.22 5.72
CA ILE A 37 -1.37 -7.51 6.87
C ILE A 37 0.13 -7.41 6.64
N ILE A 38 0.66 -6.18 6.68
CA ILE A 38 2.07 -5.90 6.47
C ILE A 38 2.57 -5.02 7.61
N GLN A 39 3.79 -5.28 8.06
CA GLN A 39 4.47 -4.43 9.04
C GLN A 39 5.47 -3.53 8.34
N VAL A 40 5.47 -2.25 8.71
CA VAL A 40 6.44 -1.26 8.23
C VAL A 40 7.82 -1.55 8.82
N ASP A 41 8.83 -1.59 7.97
CA ASP A 41 10.24 -1.69 8.36
C ASP A 41 10.99 -0.48 7.79
N GLY A 42 11.41 0.42 8.68
CA GLY A 42 12.13 1.65 8.35
C GLY A 42 11.30 2.93 8.51
N GLU A 43 11.93 4.06 8.19
CA GLU A 43 11.43 5.41 8.47
C GLU A 43 11.12 6.22 7.21
N SER A 44 11.14 5.59 6.03
CA SER A 44 11.01 6.30 4.75
C SER A 44 9.61 6.93 4.51
N MET A 45 8.63 6.56 5.33
CA MET A 45 7.25 7.06 5.25
C MET A 45 6.85 7.97 6.40
N VAL A 46 7.78 8.34 7.29
CA VAL A 46 7.54 9.33 8.35
C VAL A 46 7.25 10.70 7.72
N PRO A 47 6.23 11.44 8.18
CA PRO A 47 5.41 11.22 9.38
C PRO A 47 4.14 10.37 9.16
N THR A 48 3.84 9.94 7.95
CA THR A 48 2.59 9.22 7.64
C THR A 48 2.54 7.83 8.28
N LEU A 49 3.67 7.13 8.27
CA LEU A 49 3.82 5.79 8.85
C LEU A 49 5.15 5.70 9.61
N GLU A 50 5.12 5.06 10.75
CA GLU A 50 6.29 4.82 11.59
C GLU A 50 6.79 3.37 11.51
N ASN A 51 8.03 3.17 11.92
CA ASN A 51 8.61 1.83 11.99
C ASN A 51 7.86 0.95 12.99
N GLY A 52 7.43 -0.22 12.55
CA GLY A 52 6.67 -1.17 13.37
C GLY A 52 5.15 -1.12 13.16
N ASP A 53 4.64 -0.12 12.46
CA ASP A 53 3.22 0.00 12.12
C ASP A 53 2.70 -1.23 11.40
N LYS A 54 1.49 -1.68 11.77
CA LYS A 54 0.81 -2.78 11.09
C LYS A 54 -0.32 -2.25 10.24
N LEU A 55 -0.24 -2.57 8.97
CA LEU A 55 -1.08 -2.03 7.92
C LEU A 55 -2.05 -3.07 7.38
N VAL A 56 -3.26 -2.63 7.05
CA VAL A 56 -4.19 -3.39 6.22
C VAL A 56 -4.05 -2.90 4.79
N VAL A 57 -3.77 -3.82 3.88
CA VAL A 57 -3.50 -3.57 2.47
C VAL A 57 -4.54 -4.27 1.61
N TRP A 58 -5.12 -3.56 0.65
CA TRP A 58 -6.02 -4.11 -0.37
C TRP A 58 -5.25 -4.33 -1.68
N GLY A 59 -5.22 -5.59 -2.16
CA GLY A 59 -4.50 -5.94 -3.38
C GLY A 59 -5.38 -6.40 -4.55
N ALA A 60 -6.51 -7.06 -4.29
CA ALA A 60 -7.29 -7.67 -5.36
C ALA A 60 -7.95 -6.63 -6.29
N GLY A 61 -7.55 -6.63 -7.56
CA GLY A 61 -8.10 -5.71 -8.57
C GLY A 61 -7.75 -4.24 -8.34
N TYR A 62 -6.69 -3.97 -7.56
CA TYR A 62 -6.24 -2.62 -7.30
C TYR A 62 -5.45 -2.05 -8.48
N GLU A 63 -5.80 -0.84 -8.87
CA GLU A 63 -5.06 -0.03 -9.85
C GLU A 63 -4.47 1.21 -9.13
N PRO A 64 -3.15 1.43 -9.20
CA PRO A 64 -2.49 2.54 -8.51
C PRO A 64 -3.04 3.91 -8.93
N GLN A 65 -3.26 4.78 -7.96
CA GLN A 65 -3.65 6.17 -8.20
C GLN A 65 -2.62 7.12 -7.56
N ARG A 66 -2.48 8.32 -8.12
CA ARG A 66 -1.62 9.36 -7.51
C ARG A 66 -2.10 9.67 -6.09
N GLY A 67 -1.16 9.78 -5.17
CA GLY A 67 -1.40 10.00 -3.75
C GLY A 67 -1.57 8.72 -2.93
N ASP A 68 -1.80 7.58 -3.55
CA ASP A 68 -1.95 6.31 -2.82
C ASP A 68 -0.64 5.87 -2.18
N VAL A 69 -0.71 5.42 -0.94
CA VAL A 69 0.39 4.69 -0.30
C VAL A 69 0.27 3.22 -0.68
N VAL A 70 1.31 2.68 -1.28
CA VAL A 70 1.32 1.33 -1.87
C VAL A 70 2.44 0.47 -1.31
N ILE A 71 2.22 -0.84 -1.37
CA ILE A 71 3.26 -1.82 -1.10
C ILE A 71 3.81 -2.31 -2.44
N VAL A 72 5.12 -2.16 -2.61
CA VAL A 72 5.88 -2.68 -3.76
C VAL A 72 6.46 -4.03 -3.42
N ASP A 73 6.39 -5.00 -4.34
CA ASP A 73 6.91 -6.35 -4.13
C ASP A 73 8.45 -6.38 -4.06
N SER A 74 8.97 -7.40 -3.41
CA SER A 74 10.39 -7.72 -3.31
C SER A 74 11.04 -8.17 -4.62
N TYR A 75 10.26 -8.46 -5.65
CA TYR A 75 10.77 -8.85 -6.97
C TYR A 75 11.37 -7.70 -7.78
N THR A 76 11.28 -6.47 -7.27
CA THR A 76 12.01 -5.32 -7.83
C THR A 76 13.51 -5.47 -7.62
N SER A 77 14.31 -4.68 -8.33
CA SER A 77 15.79 -4.67 -8.21
C SER A 77 16.29 -4.42 -6.78
N TYR A 78 15.44 -3.83 -5.92
CA TYR A 78 15.76 -3.61 -4.50
C TYR A 78 15.76 -4.90 -3.66
N GLY A 79 15.03 -5.95 -4.09
CA GLY A 79 15.01 -7.27 -3.44
C GLY A 79 14.30 -7.32 -2.09
N ARG A 80 13.57 -6.27 -1.70
CA ARG A 80 12.75 -6.19 -0.47
C ARG A 80 11.44 -5.46 -0.77
N PRO A 81 10.34 -5.78 -0.06
CA PRO A 81 9.13 -5.00 -0.14
C PRO A 81 9.38 -3.55 0.29
N LEU A 82 8.76 -2.60 -0.40
CA LEU A 82 8.82 -1.19 -0.06
C LEU A 82 7.43 -0.66 0.22
N VAL A 83 7.33 0.27 1.16
CA VAL A 83 6.14 1.11 1.35
C VAL A 83 6.48 2.49 0.81
N LYS A 84 5.72 2.96 -0.18
CA LYS A 84 5.95 4.25 -0.84
C LYS A 84 4.64 4.89 -1.27
N ARG A 85 4.69 6.19 -1.56
CA ARG A 85 3.58 6.94 -2.14
C ARG A 85 3.73 7.06 -3.65
N VAL A 86 2.63 6.83 -4.37
CA VAL A 86 2.55 7.06 -5.82
C VAL A 86 2.51 8.57 -6.08
N ILE A 87 3.53 9.09 -6.74
CA ILE A 87 3.62 10.52 -7.09
C ILE A 87 3.12 10.76 -8.51
N ALA A 88 3.47 9.86 -9.44
CA ALA A 88 3.06 9.99 -10.83
C ALA A 88 2.86 8.62 -11.48
N LYS A 89 2.12 8.59 -12.58
CA LYS A 89 1.77 7.39 -13.35
C LYS A 89 2.33 7.47 -14.77
N GLY A 90 2.27 6.37 -15.49
CA GLY A 90 2.67 6.32 -16.90
C GLY A 90 2.12 7.49 -17.72
N GLY A 91 2.98 8.12 -18.51
CA GLY A 91 2.69 9.31 -19.30
C GLY A 91 2.85 10.64 -18.56
N ASP A 92 2.94 10.66 -17.23
CA ASP A 92 3.19 11.89 -16.47
C ASP A 92 4.64 12.34 -16.60
N THR A 93 4.84 13.67 -16.54
CA THR A 93 6.17 14.27 -16.45
C THR A 93 6.37 14.86 -15.05
N ILE A 94 7.42 14.43 -14.36
CA ILE A 94 7.82 14.93 -13.05
C ILE A 94 8.98 15.90 -13.21
N SER A 95 8.96 16.97 -12.44
CA SER A 95 10.08 17.90 -12.24
C SER A 95 10.33 18.07 -10.74
N ILE A 96 11.60 18.10 -10.35
CA ILE A 96 12.00 18.33 -8.95
C ILE A 96 13.05 19.44 -8.94
N ASP A 97 12.74 20.51 -8.22
CA ASP A 97 13.71 21.55 -7.91
C ASP A 97 14.28 21.32 -6.51
N TYR A 98 15.46 20.76 -6.44
CA TYR A 98 16.13 20.46 -5.17
C TYR A 98 16.60 21.70 -4.40
N ALA A 99 16.65 22.88 -5.05
CA ALA A 99 17.02 24.11 -4.37
C ALA A 99 15.86 24.66 -3.51
N THR A 100 14.62 24.51 -4.02
CA THR A 100 13.41 24.91 -3.31
C THR A 100 12.72 23.73 -2.62
N GLY A 101 13.07 22.49 -2.99
CA GLY A 101 12.45 21.27 -2.53
C GLY A 101 11.08 21.00 -3.15
N THR A 102 10.75 21.67 -4.27
CA THR A 102 9.44 21.62 -4.91
C THR A 102 9.35 20.44 -5.87
N VAL A 103 8.24 19.70 -5.82
CA VAL A 103 7.90 18.63 -6.75
C VAL A 103 6.72 19.05 -7.61
N GLU A 104 6.86 18.90 -8.92
CA GLU A 104 5.82 19.20 -9.90
C GLU A 104 5.47 17.95 -10.71
N VAL A 105 4.18 17.81 -11.03
CA VAL A 105 3.70 16.78 -11.97
C VAL A 105 2.89 17.47 -13.05
N ASN A 106 3.29 17.28 -14.31
CA ASN A 106 2.67 17.92 -15.48
C ASN A 106 2.61 19.45 -15.36
N GLY A 107 3.68 20.08 -14.81
CA GLY A 107 3.79 21.52 -14.62
C GLY A 107 2.91 22.10 -13.50
N LYS A 108 2.36 21.25 -12.62
CA LYS A 108 1.64 21.67 -11.42
C LYS A 108 2.41 21.26 -10.19
N VAL A 109 2.66 22.20 -9.31
CA VAL A 109 3.25 21.96 -7.98
C VAL A 109 2.31 21.07 -7.19
N LEU A 110 2.86 20.02 -6.57
CA LEU A 110 2.11 19.17 -5.67
C LEU A 110 1.87 19.84 -4.32
N GLU A 111 0.66 19.71 -3.80
CA GLU A 111 0.34 20.03 -2.41
C GLU A 111 0.68 18.81 -1.55
N GLU A 112 1.70 18.94 -0.71
CA GLU A 112 2.33 17.81 -0.01
C GLU A 112 2.27 17.99 1.50
N ASP A 113 1.05 18.03 2.04
CA ASP A 113 0.79 18.17 3.49
C ASP A 113 1.19 16.92 4.31
N TYR A 114 1.56 15.85 3.63
CA TYR A 114 1.97 14.55 4.20
C TYR A 114 3.48 14.42 4.37
N ILE A 115 4.31 15.32 3.86
CA ILE A 115 5.77 15.26 4.01
C ILE A 115 6.25 16.00 5.25
N ALA A 116 7.34 15.53 5.86
CA ALA A 116 7.95 16.20 7.00
C ALA A 116 8.68 17.49 6.59
N GLU A 117 9.31 17.48 5.43
CA GLU A 117 10.12 18.58 4.88
C GLU A 117 10.18 18.51 3.36
N PRO A 118 10.45 19.64 2.67
CA PRO A 118 10.58 19.67 1.22
C PRO A 118 11.69 18.75 0.69
N THR A 119 11.65 18.41 -0.60
CA THR A 119 12.53 17.44 -1.24
C THR A 119 13.89 18.04 -1.62
N TYR A 120 14.87 17.98 -0.74
CA TYR A 120 16.21 18.51 -0.98
C TYR A 120 17.22 17.46 -1.46
N LEU A 121 16.99 16.18 -1.13
CA LEU A 121 17.88 15.10 -1.51
C LEU A 121 17.53 14.54 -2.90
N GLY A 122 18.45 14.67 -3.84
CA GLY A 122 18.42 14.03 -5.14
C GLY A 122 19.22 12.71 -5.14
N TYR A 123 19.00 11.93 -6.19
CA TYR A 123 19.83 10.76 -6.54
C TYR A 123 20.33 10.93 -7.98
N ASP A 124 20.37 9.86 -8.74
CA ASP A 124 20.96 9.78 -10.07
C ASP A 124 19.96 9.89 -11.24
N VAL A 125 18.66 10.00 -10.95
CA VAL A 125 17.63 10.26 -11.97
C VAL A 125 17.59 11.76 -12.31
N GLU A 126 17.67 12.06 -13.60
CA GLU A 126 17.60 13.42 -14.11
C GLU A 126 16.15 13.89 -14.32
N PHE A 127 15.86 15.15 -14.02
CA PHE A 127 14.56 15.77 -14.21
C PHE A 127 14.64 16.93 -15.21
N PRO A 128 13.55 17.21 -16.00
CA PRO A 128 12.25 16.56 -15.95
C PRO A 128 12.28 15.11 -16.45
N TYR A 129 11.50 14.23 -15.80
CA TYR A 129 11.44 12.81 -16.10
C TYR A 129 10.01 12.40 -16.50
N THR A 130 9.87 11.73 -17.64
CA THR A 130 8.56 11.18 -18.08
C THR A 130 8.46 9.72 -17.64
N VAL A 131 7.41 9.42 -16.87
CA VAL A 131 7.15 8.08 -16.35
C VAL A 131 6.75 7.15 -17.49
N PRO A 132 7.42 6.00 -17.68
CA PRO A 132 7.04 5.02 -18.70
C PRO A 132 5.62 4.47 -18.50
N GLU A 133 4.92 4.18 -19.59
CA GLU A 133 3.59 3.58 -19.56
C GLU A 133 3.60 2.24 -18.80
N GLY A 134 2.54 1.96 -18.04
CA GLY A 134 2.41 0.76 -17.22
C GLY A 134 3.29 0.76 -15.97
N THR A 135 3.88 1.91 -15.61
CA THR A 135 4.68 2.08 -14.40
C THR A 135 4.19 3.25 -13.56
N VAL A 136 4.64 3.29 -12.32
CA VAL A 136 4.44 4.43 -11.41
C VAL A 136 5.78 4.93 -10.88
N PHE A 137 5.86 6.22 -10.65
CA PHE A 137 6.95 6.87 -9.92
C PHE A 137 6.55 7.02 -8.47
N VAL A 138 7.32 6.43 -7.57
CA VAL A 138 7.02 6.41 -6.15
C VAL A 138 8.07 7.16 -5.33
N MET A 139 7.64 7.83 -4.27
CA MET A 139 8.55 8.48 -3.31
C MET A 139 8.14 8.14 -1.88
N GLY A 140 9.11 8.20 -0.97
CA GLY A 140 8.81 8.17 0.46
C GLY A 140 8.31 9.54 0.94
N ASP A 141 7.48 9.56 1.99
CA ASP A 141 7.02 10.81 2.61
C ASP A 141 8.15 11.46 3.41
N ASN A 142 9.09 10.68 3.93
CA ASN A 142 10.37 11.17 4.46
C ASN A 142 11.35 11.42 3.31
N ARG A 143 11.15 12.51 2.61
CA ARG A 143 11.81 12.84 1.34
C ARG A 143 13.33 12.74 1.36
N ASN A 144 13.95 13.18 2.44
CA ASN A 144 15.40 13.25 2.57
C ASN A 144 16.01 12.01 3.25
N ALA A 145 15.18 11.03 3.63
CA ALA A 145 15.58 9.74 4.21
C ALA A 145 14.91 8.55 3.51
N SER A 146 14.60 8.67 2.21
CA SER A 146 13.94 7.62 1.44
C SER A 146 14.74 7.28 0.18
N LEU A 147 15.08 6.02 0.01
CA LEU A 147 15.49 5.48 -1.28
C LEU A 147 14.23 5.08 -2.06
N ASP A 148 14.02 5.68 -3.24
CA ASP A 148 12.81 5.56 -4.05
C ASP A 148 13.08 5.79 -5.54
N SER A 149 12.06 6.05 -6.35
CA SER A 149 12.19 6.17 -7.81
C SER A 149 13.09 7.32 -8.28
N ARG A 150 13.55 8.19 -7.41
CA ARG A 150 14.60 9.18 -7.71
C ARG A 150 15.97 8.53 -7.93
N SER A 151 16.13 7.27 -7.52
CA SER A 151 17.33 6.47 -7.76
C SER A 151 17.07 5.43 -8.85
N SER A 152 18.01 5.29 -9.79
CA SER A 152 17.99 4.25 -10.83
C SER A 152 18.01 2.84 -10.23
N TYR A 153 18.45 2.69 -8.98
CA TYR A 153 18.42 1.42 -8.25
C TYR A 153 17.02 0.94 -7.94
N VAL A 154 16.08 1.84 -7.62
CA VAL A 154 14.65 1.53 -7.43
C VAL A 154 13.90 1.69 -8.75
N SER A 155 14.16 2.81 -9.47
CA SER A 155 13.52 3.14 -10.74
C SER A 155 12.00 3.31 -10.63
N CYS A 156 11.30 3.46 -11.76
CA CYS A 156 9.85 3.34 -11.80
C CYS A 156 9.42 1.90 -11.55
N ILE A 157 8.31 1.72 -10.84
CA ILE A 157 7.77 0.43 -10.44
C ILE A 157 6.68 0.03 -11.45
N ALA A 158 6.76 -1.17 -12.00
CA ALA A 158 5.69 -1.70 -12.84
C ALA A 158 4.41 -1.86 -12.02
N GLU A 159 3.26 -1.49 -12.57
CA GLU A 159 1.97 -1.55 -11.86
C GLU A 159 1.65 -2.97 -11.36
N GLN A 160 2.09 -4.00 -12.09
CA GLN A 160 1.94 -5.41 -11.69
C GLN A 160 2.76 -5.81 -10.46
N ASP A 161 3.82 -5.05 -10.13
CA ASP A 161 4.68 -5.31 -8.96
C ASP A 161 4.16 -4.60 -7.70
N ILE A 162 3.00 -3.96 -7.79
CA ILE A 162 2.31 -3.37 -6.65
C ILE A 162 1.38 -4.40 -6.02
N LEU A 163 1.69 -4.77 -4.78
CA LEU A 163 0.92 -5.74 -4.01
C LEU A 163 -0.45 -5.22 -3.56
N GLY A 164 -0.60 -3.89 -3.48
CA GLY A 164 -1.85 -3.24 -3.13
C GLY A 164 -1.67 -1.89 -2.46
N LYS A 165 -2.83 -1.26 -2.18
CA LYS A 165 -2.96 0.02 -1.48
C LYS A 165 -3.06 -0.18 0.02
N VAL A 166 -2.34 0.62 0.78
CA VAL A 166 -2.52 0.74 2.22
C VAL A 166 -3.83 1.44 2.51
N LEU A 167 -4.71 0.80 3.28
CA LEU A 167 -6.00 1.38 3.66
C LEU A 167 -5.94 2.06 5.02
N LEU A 168 -5.36 1.37 5.99
CA LEU A 168 -5.29 1.87 7.36
C LEU A 168 -4.09 1.29 8.11
N CYS A 169 -3.58 2.03 9.08
CA CYS A 169 -2.76 1.54 10.17
C CYS A 169 -3.69 1.06 11.30
N PHE A 170 -3.55 -0.19 11.76
CA PHE A 170 -4.39 -0.73 12.83
C PHE A 170 -3.65 -1.00 14.13
N LEU A 171 -2.33 -1.00 14.11
CA LEU A 171 -1.47 -1.09 15.30
C LEU A 171 -0.17 -0.30 15.06
N PRO A 172 0.37 0.36 16.10
CA PRO A 172 -0.20 0.47 17.43
C PRO A 172 -1.51 1.28 17.46
N PHE A 173 -2.30 1.17 18.50
CA PHE A 173 -3.57 1.91 18.60
C PHE A 173 -3.40 3.43 18.68
N SER A 174 -2.19 3.92 19.04
CA SER A 174 -1.87 5.35 18.98
C SER A 174 -1.95 5.91 17.56
N ASP A 175 -1.63 5.09 16.55
CA ASP A 175 -1.50 5.49 15.15
C ASP A 175 -2.65 4.92 14.30
N PHE A 176 -3.70 4.44 14.99
CA PHE A 176 -4.87 3.90 14.33
C PHE A 176 -5.56 4.94 13.46
N GLY A 177 -5.60 4.70 12.16
CA GLY A 177 -6.21 5.65 11.23
C GLY A 177 -6.16 5.19 9.78
N VAL A 178 -6.97 5.88 8.97
CA VAL A 178 -6.95 5.71 7.51
C VAL A 178 -5.71 6.41 6.97
N VAL A 179 -4.91 5.70 6.18
CA VAL A 179 -3.76 6.25 5.48
C VAL A 179 -4.25 6.97 4.22
N LYS A 180 -3.93 8.27 4.13
CA LYS A 180 -4.31 9.14 3.02
C LYS A 180 -3.11 9.46 2.15
#